data_ece7d75490233c1af78aa383d4140c6f
#
_entry.id   ece7d75490233c1af78aa383d4140c6f
#
_cell.length_a   1.000
_cell.length_b   1.000
_cell.length_c   1.000
_cell.angle_alpha   90.00
_cell.angle_beta   90.00
_cell.angle_gamma   90.00
#
_symmetry.space_group_name_H-M   'P 1'
#
loop_
_entity.id
_entity.type
_entity.pdbx_description
1 polymer ?
#
loop_
_entity_poly.entity_id
_entity_poly.type
_entity_poly.pdbx_seq_one_letter_code
_entity_poly.pdbx_strand_id
1 'polypeptide(L)'
;MDRLLELLTAHSFARKKVVLASGRESDFFIDVKQTALLAEGHALVADAMLAAIARLPEPPLAVAGVELGGCPLASAVALRAFDRGAPLDAIYVRKDVKDHGSRRALEGSSHLPAGARVVVLEDVITTAGSTLRAVERLREHGFTVAGIIAVVDRREGGAAAIAEAGIPFIAIYGREDFPGE
;
A
#
# COMPACT_ATOMS: atom_id res chain seq x y z
N MET A 1 -13.26 -15.82 11.40
CA MET A 1 -12.81 -14.53 10.78
C MET A 1 -11.34 -14.41 11.11
N ASP A 2 -10.54 -13.94 10.17
CA ASP A 2 -9.11 -13.70 10.36
C ASP A 2 -8.92 -12.52 11.33
N ARG A 3 -7.95 -12.60 12.24
CA ARG A 3 -7.74 -11.62 13.30
C ARG A 3 -7.50 -10.20 12.79
N LEU A 4 -6.79 -10.05 11.64
CA LEU A 4 -6.60 -8.75 11.04
C LEU A 4 -7.92 -8.15 10.54
N LEU A 5 -8.78 -8.96 9.91
CA LEU A 5 -10.09 -8.52 9.46
C LEU A 5 -11.00 -8.11 10.63
N GLU A 6 -10.92 -8.81 11.76
CA GLU A 6 -11.63 -8.42 12.99
C GLU A 6 -11.21 -7.02 13.46
N LEU A 7 -9.89 -6.76 13.53
CA LEU A 7 -9.36 -5.46 13.94
C LEU A 7 -9.73 -4.35 12.95
N LEU A 8 -9.63 -4.63 11.63
CA LEU A 8 -10.04 -3.67 10.60
C LEU A 8 -11.53 -3.34 10.69
N THR A 9 -12.36 -4.34 10.93
CA THR A 9 -13.80 -4.16 11.09
C THR A 9 -14.12 -3.33 12.34
N ALA A 10 -13.42 -3.60 13.45
CA ALA A 10 -13.69 -2.93 14.73
C ALA A 10 -13.17 -1.49 14.79
N HIS A 11 -12.02 -1.19 14.17
CA HIS A 11 -11.33 0.09 14.35
C HIS A 11 -11.28 0.97 13.11
N SER A 12 -11.30 0.36 11.92
CA SER A 12 -11.07 1.08 10.65
C SER A 12 -12.32 1.25 9.80
N PHE A 13 -13.25 0.30 9.89
CA PHE A 13 -14.46 0.30 9.06
C PHE A 13 -15.62 1.04 9.73
N ALA A 14 -16.37 1.78 8.93
CA ALA A 14 -17.65 2.38 9.35
C ALA A 14 -18.62 2.45 8.17
N ARG A 15 -19.89 2.17 8.45
CA ARG A 15 -20.99 2.49 7.53
C ARG A 15 -21.37 3.94 7.74
N LYS A 16 -21.00 4.78 6.82
CA LYS A 16 -21.44 6.17 6.77
C LYS A 16 -21.46 6.66 5.33
N LYS A 17 -22.46 7.47 5.01
CA LYS A 17 -22.48 8.16 3.72
C LYS A 17 -21.27 9.09 3.63
N VAL A 18 -20.45 8.86 2.62
CA VAL A 18 -19.31 9.70 2.29
C VAL A 18 -19.39 10.07 0.82
N VAL A 19 -19.02 11.31 0.51
CA VAL A 19 -18.86 11.73 -0.88
C VAL A 19 -17.40 11.46 -1.26
N LEU A 20 -17.20 10.66 -2.28
CA LEU A 20 -15.89 10.30 -2.80
C LEU A 20 -15.27 11.48 -3.57
N ALA A 21 -13.96 11.43 -3.81
CA ALA A 21 -13.28 12.41 -4.65
C ALA A 21 -13.85 12.50 -6.08
N SER A 22 -14.53 11.44 -6.54
CA SER A 22 -15.26 11.38 -7.81
C SER A 22 -16.63 12.06 -7.78
N GLY A 23 -17.08 12.59 -6.62
CA GLY A 23 -18.42 13.13 -6.40
C GLY A 23 -19.52 12.07 -6.18
N ARG A 24 -19.21 10.77 -6.27
CA ARG A 24 -20.18 9.69 -6.00
C ARG A 24 -20.36 9.49 -4.50
N GLU A 25 -21.58 9.19 -4.08
CA GLU A 25 -21.87 8.74 -2.72
C GLU A 25 -21.44 7.29 -2.52
N SER A 26 -20.89 6.99 -1.37
CA SER A 26 -20.57 5.63 -0.91
C SER A 26 -21.03 5.50 0.54
N ASP A 27 -21.52 4.34 0.91
CA ASP A 27 -21.85 3.94 2.29
C ASP A 27 -20.70 3.22 2.99
N PHE A 28 -19.63 2.95 2.25
CA PHE A 28 -18.45 2.25 2.72
C PHE A 28 -17.34 3.26 3.04
N PHE A 29 -16.99 3.36 4.31
CA PHE A 29 -15.85 4.13 4.76
C PHE A 29 -14.84 3.22 5.44
N ILE A 30 -13.56 3.35 5.08
CA ILE A 30 -12.47 2.65 5.77
C ILE A 30 -11.25 3.55 5.89
N ASP A 31 -10.68 3.61 7.10
CA ASP A 31 -9.39 4.23 7.40
C ASP A 31 -8.46 3.19 8.04
N VAL A 32 -7.73 2.49 7.21
CA VAL A 32 -6.82 1.39 7.62
C VAL A 32 -5.79 1.85 8.65
N LYS A 33 -5.42 3.13 8.67
CA LYS A 33 -4.46 3.67 9.64
C LYS A 33 -4.89 3.47 11.10
N GLN A 34 -6.20 3.46 11.37
CA GLN A 34 -6.73 3.23 12.72
C GLN A 34 -6.40 1.82 13.25
N THR A 35 -6.25 0.84 12.36
CA THR A 35 -5.80 -0.51 12.71
C THR A 35 -4.29 -0.66 12.52
N ALA A 36 -3.76 -0.19 11.38
CA ALA A 36 -2.35 -0.37 11.03
C ALA A 36 -1.38 0.30 12.01
N LEU A 37 -1.84 1.30 12.79
CA LEU A 37 -1.03 1.96 13.82
C LEU A 37 -1.23 1.39 15.23
N LEU A 38 -2.10 0.40 15.42
CA LEU A 38 -2.14 -0.41 16.63
C LEU A 38 -0.96 -1.39 16.62
N ALA A 39 -0.36 -1.67 17.77
CA ALA A 39 0.79 -2.58 17.85
C ALA A 39 0.49 -3.97 17.25
N GLU A 40 -0.65 -4.58 17.62
CA GLU A 40 -1.11 -5.85 17.05
C GLU A 40 -1.43 -5.72 15.56
N GLY A 41 -2.19 -4.69 15.18
CA GLY A 41 -2.56 -4.43 13.80
C GLY A 41 -1.36 -4.21 12.88
N HIS A 42 -0.36 -3.48 13.38
CA HIS A 42 0.90 -3.21 12.66
C HIS A 42 1.65 -4.51 12.31
N ALA A 43 1.77 -5.42 13.29
CA ALA A 43 2.41 -6.71 13.09
C ALA A 43 1.61 -7.59 12.10
N LEU A 44 0.29 -7.68 12.27
CA LEU A 44 -0.57 -8.50 11.42
C LEU A 44 -0.62 -8.00 9.97
N VAL A 45 -0.70 -6.69 9.77
CA VAL A 45 -0.65 -6.10 8.41
C VAL A 45 0.68 -6.39 7.73
N ALA A 46 1.81 -6.24 8.44
CA ALA A 46 3.13 -6.54 7.89
C ALA A 46 3.25 -8.02 7.50
N ASP A 47 2.75 -8.92 8.34
CA ASP A 47 2.77 -10.36 8.07
C ASP A 47 1.90 -10.73 6.85
N ALA A 48 0.71 -10.15 6.72
CA ALA A 48 -0.17 -10.35 5.59
C ALA A 48 0.43 -9.78 4.28
N MET A 49 1.05 -8.61 4.34
CA MET A 49 1.75 -8.02 3.19
C MET A 49 2.97 -8.85 2.76
N LEU A 50 3.77 -9.37 3.69
CA LEU A 50 4.87 -10.28 3.35
C LEU A 50 4.37 -11.56 2.69
N ALA A 51 3.27 -12.13 3.16
CA ALA A 51 2.65 -13.29 2.51
C ALA A 51 2.16 -12.97 1.09
N ALA A 52 1.66 -11.75 0.85
CA ALA A 52 1.28 -11.30 -0.48
C ALA A 52 2.50 -11.05 -1.39
N ILE A 53 3.59 -10.44 -0.86
CA ILE A 53 4.85 -10.25 -1.59
C ILE A 53 5.41 -11.59 -2.07
N ALA A 54 5.38 -12.62 -1.24
CA ALA A 54 5.86 -13.96 -1.59
C ALA A 54 5.10 -14.62 -2.76
N ARG A 55 3.94 -14.09 -3.14
CA ARG A 55 3.14 -14.57 -4.30
C ARG A 55 3.51 -13.87 -5.61
N LEU A 56 4.33 -12.83 -5.57
CA LEU A 56 4.80 -12.15 -6.77
C LEU A 56 5.78 -13.05 -7.53
N PRO A 57 5.81 -12.96 -8.88
CA PRO A 57 6.67 -13.82 -9.71
C PRO A 57 8.16 -13.63 -9.45
N GLU A 58 8.57 -12.43 -9.04
CA GLU A 58 9.96 -12.09 -8.78
C GLU A 58 10.12 -11.38 -7.42
N PRO A 59 11.13 -11.75 -6.62
CA PRO A 59 11.34 -11.13 -5.31
C PRO A 59 11.81 -9.68 -5.47
N PRO A 60 11.24 -8.74 -4.70
CA PRO A 60 11.71 -7.36 -4.66
C PRO A 60 12.96 -7.21 -3.78
N LEU A 61 13.68 -6.09 -3.93
CA LEU A 61 14.74 -5.64 -3.02
C LEU A 61 14.21 -4.65 -1.96
N ALA A 62 13.11 -3.97 -2.27
CA ALA A 62 12.52 -2.99 -1.37
C ALA A 62 11.00 -2.91 -1.51
N VAL A 63 10.38 -2.32 -0.50
CA VAL A 63 8.96 -1.95 -0.49
C VAL A 63 8.81 -0.43 -0.47
N ALA A 64 7.87 0.11 -1.24
CA ALA A 64 7.66 1.54 -1.39
C ALA A 64 6.28 1.94 -0.87
N GLY A 65 6.24 2.61 0.27
CA GLY A 65 4.99 3.11 0.87
C GLY A 65 4.60 4.47 0.33
N VAL A 66 3.35 4.59 -0.15
CA VAL A 66 2.82 5.87 -0.63
C VAL A 66 2.35 6.73 0.55
N GLU A 67 2.78 7.99 0.58
CA GLU A 67 2.42 8.94 1.63
C GLU A 67 0.90 9.14 1.67
N LEU A 68 0.26 9.17 2.85
CA LEU A 68 0.78 8.90 4.19
C LEU A 68 0.59 7.44 4.61
N GLY A 69 -0.51 6.79 4.20
CA GLY A 69 -0.95 5.48 4.69
C GLY A 69 0.03 4.34 4.41
N GLY A 70 0.72 4.37 3.27
CA GLY A 70 1.70 3.35 2.91
C GLY A 70 3.03 3.45 3.66
N CYS A 71 3.42 4.63 4.15
CA CYS A 71 4.70 4.81 4.83
C CYS A 71 4.88 3.90 6.06
N PRO A 72 3.95 3.86 7.03
CA PRO A 72 4.09 2.96 8.18
C PRO A 72 4.06 1.49 7.77
N LEU A 73 3.34 1.15 6.69
CA LEU A 73 3.29 -0.22 6.17
C LEU A 73 4.67 -0.65 5.64
N ALA A 74 5.35 0.22 4.87
CA ALA A 74 6.68 -0.06 4.37
C ALA A 74 7.68 -0.28 5.51
N SER A 75 7.66 0.55 6.56
CA SER A 75 8.50 0.37 7.75
C SER A 75 8.22 -0.94 8.46
N ALA A 76 6.96 -1.29 8.68
CA ALA A 76 6.57 -2.53 9.35
C ALA A 76 7.02 -3.76 8.56
N VAL A 77 6.79 -3.75 7.24
CA VAL A 77 7.20 -4.85 6.34
C VAL A 77 8.71 -5.00 6.33
N ALA A 78 9.48 -3.90 6.24
CA ALA A 78 10.93 -3.95 6.24
C ALA A 78 11.48 -4.56 7.55
N LEU A 79 10.96 -4.12 8.70
CA LEU A 79 11.35 -4.66 10.00
C LEU A 79 11.03 -6.17 10.10
N ARG A 80 9.81 -6.57 9.74
CA ARG A 80 9.39 -7.98 9.79
C ARG A 80 10.14 -8.87 8.80
N ALA A 81 10.50 -8.33 7.63
CA ALA A 81 11.32 -9.03 6.64
C ALA A 81 12.72 -9.30 7.20
N PHE A 82 13.34 -8.30 7.85
CA PHE A 82 14.63 -8.44 8.52
C PHE A 82 14.59 -9.50 9.62
N ASP A 83 13.60 -9.47 10.50
CA ASP A 83 13.41 -10.45 11.59
C ASP A 83 13.30 -11.90 11.07
N ARG A 84 12.78 -12.06 9.84
CA ARG A 84 12.64 -13.36 9.17
C ARG A 84 13.86 -13.78 8.34
N GLY A 85 14.92 -13.00 8.33
CA GLY A 85 16.14 -13.29 7.58
C GLY A 85 16.03 -13.09 6.07
N ALA A 86 14.99 -12.39 5.59
CA ALA A 86 14.77 -12.04 4.19
C ALA A 86 14.59 -10.51 4.04
N PRO A 87 15.66 -9.72 4.26
CA PRO A 87 15.55 -8.27 4.40
C PRO A 87 15.02 -7.60 3.13
N LEU A 88 14.12 -6.64 3.33
CA LEU A 88 13.60 -5.72 2.33
C LEU A 88 13.82 -4.30 2.84
N ASP A 89 14.33 -3.42 2.00
CA ASP A 89 14.47 -2.02 2.36
C ASP A 89 13.15 -1.26 2.20
N ALA A 90 12.98 -0.15 2.94
CA ALA A 90 11.80 0.70 2.84
C ALA A 90 12.10 2.00 2.08
N ILE A 91 11.22 2.34 1.15
CA ILE A 91 11.18 3.63 0.45
C ILE A 91 9.86 4.33 0.82
N TYR A 92 9.89 5.64 1.05
CA TYR A 92 8.68 6.44 1.10
C TYR A 92 8.52 7.25 -0.18
N VAL A 93 7.35 7.16 -0.79
CA VAL A 93 6.98 7.94 -1.97
C VAL A 93 6.11 9.11 -1.54
N ARG A 94 6.61 10.33 -1.66
CA ARG A 94 5.90 11.55 -1.27
C ARG A 94 4.82 11.91 -2.28
N LYS A 95 3.66 12.37 -1.81
CA LYS A 95 2.58 12.88 -2.69
C LYS A 95 2.97 14.19 -3.36
N ASP A 96 3.59 15.09 -2.60
CA ASP A 96 3.97 16.40 -3.08
C ASP A 96 5.48 16.62 -2.97
N VAL A 97 6.06 17.14 -4.04
CA VAL A 97 7.45 17.61 -4.04
C VAL A 97 7.40 19.11 -3.66
N LYS A 98 7.85 19.45 -2.47
CA LYS A 98 7.89 20.85 -2.03
C LYS A 98 8.90 21.64 -2.88
N ASP A 99 8.53 22.89 -3.25
CA ASP A 99 9.39 23.80 -4.02
C ASP A 99 10.63 24.28 -3.25
N HIS A 100 10.66 24.09 -1.92
CA HIS A 100 11.72 24.55 -1.03
C HIS A 100 12.26 23.39 -0.18
N GLY A 101 13.59 23.22 -0.15
CA GLY A 101 14.30 22.16 0.57
C GLY A 101 14.75 21.00 -0.34
N SER A 102 14.88 19.79 0.20
CA SER A 102 15.21 18.62 -0.62
C SER A 102 14.02 18.32 -1.53
N ARG A 103 14.17 18.54 -2.84
CA ARG A 103 13.18 18.18 -3.87
C ARG A 103 13.05 16.66 -4.07
N ARG A 104 13.25 15.88 -3.01
CA ARG A 104 13.23 14.43 -3.10
C ARG A 104 11.79 13.94 -3.15
N ALA A 105 11.43 13.28 -4.24
CA ALA A 105 10.17 12.58 -4.37
C ALA A 105 10.18 11.23 -3.61
N LEU A 106 11.37 10.69 -3.36
CA LEU A 106 11.60 9.42 -2.68
C LEU A 106 12.53 9.63 -1.48
N GLU A 107 12.21 8.97 -0.36
CA GLU A 107 13.05 8.89 0.83
C GLU A 107 13.51 7.43 1.01
N GLY A 108 14.75 7.22 1.48
CA GLY A 108 15.30 5.87 1.76
C GLY A 108 15.83 5.12 0.53
N SER A 109 15.86 5.73 -0.67
CA SER A 109 16.19 5.02 -1.91
C SER A 109 17.65 5.10 -2.35
N SER A 110 18.48 5.93 -1.71
CA SER A 110 19.80 6.33 -2.23
C SER A 110 20.85 5.20 -2.32
N HIS A 111 20.65 4.11 -1.59
CA HIS A 111 21.57 2.96 -1.56
C HIS A 111 21.13 1.81 -2.48
N LEU A 112 19.93 1.90 -3.05
CA LEU A 112 19.41 0.87 -3.94
C LEU A 112 20.04 0.99 -5.34
N PRO A 113 20.40 -0.14 -5.98
CA PRO A 113 20.95 -0.10 -7.33
C PRO A 113 19.89 0.32 -8.35
N ALA A 114 20.34 0.92 -9.45
CA ALA A 114 19.48 1.20 -10.60
C ALA A 114 18.86 -0.12 -11.11
N GLY A 115 17.58 -0.06 -11.50
CA GLY A 115 16.82 -1.25 -11.90
C GLY A 115 16.31 -2.11 -10.75
N ALA A 116 16.58 -1.73 -9.48
CA ALA A 116 16.08 -2.49 -8.34
C ALA A 116 14.57 -2.67 -8.43
N ARG A 117 14.12 -3.91 -8.17
CA ARG A 117 12.69 -4.24 -8.12
C ARG A 117 12.11 -3.78 -6.79
N VAL A 118 11.01 -3.04 -6.86
CA VAL A 118 10.29 -2.54 -5.69
C VAL A 118 8.81 -2.92 -5.77
N VAL A 119 8.18 -3.13 -4.62
CA VAL A 119 6.73 -3.34 -4.51
C VAL A 119 6.10 -2.13 -3.86
N VAL A 120 5.05 -1.60 -4.46
CA VAL A 120 4.30 -0.47 -3.89
C VAL A 120 3.30 -0.99 -2.86
N LEU A 121 3.30 -0.37 -1.68
CA LEU A 121 2.38 -0.68 -0.58
C LEU A 121 1.41 0.48 -0.37
N GLU A 122 0.13 0.13 -0.31
CA GLU A 122 -0.98 1.06 -0.04
C GLU A 122 -1.86 0.56 1.09
N ASP A 123 -2.43 1.48 1.83
CA ASP A 123 -3.45 1.16 2.81
C ASP A 123 -4.80 0.85 2.13
N VAL A 124 -5.26 1.73 1.25
CA VAL A 124 -6.55 1.59 0.56
C VAL A 124 -6.42 1.98 -0.90
N ILE A 125 -6.89 1.11 -1.78
CA ILE A 125 -7.10 1.42 -3.20
C ILE A 125 -8.57 1.83 -3.42
N THR A 126 -8.76 3.00 -4.05
CA THR A 126 -10.04 3.48 -4.58
C THR A 126 -10.00 3.48 -6.12
N THR A 127 -9.55 4.57 -6.72
CA THR A 127 -9.35 4.71 -8.17
C THR A 127 -7.89 4.47 -8.61
N ALA A 128 -6.98 4.21 -7.68
CA ALA A 128 -5.55 4.02 -7.88
C ALA A 128 -4.76 5.25 -8.41
N GLY A 129 -5.36 6.42 -8.54
CA GLY A 129 -4.67 7.58 -9.14
C GLY A 129 -3.41 8.01 -8.38
N SER A 130 -3.40 8.01 -7.05
CA SER A 130 -2.20 8.30 -6.23
C SER A 130 -1.13 7.22 -6.38
N THR A 131 -1.56 5.97 -6.40
CA THR A 131 -0.69 4.81 -6.49
C THR A 131 0.02 4.74 -7.84
N LEU A 132 -0.70 4.99 -8.94
CA LEU A 132 -0.12 5.02 -10.28
C LEU A 132 0.88 6.18 -10.45
N ARG A 133 0.60 7.36 -9.88
CA ARG A 133 1.60 8.45 -9.82
C ARG A 133 2.85 8.06 -9.02
N ALA A 134 2.69 7.30 -7.95
CA ALA A 134 3.84 6.78 -7.20
C ALA A 134 4.65 5.78 -8.02
N VAL A 135 4.00 4.91 -8.79
CA VAL A 135 4.66 4.01 -9.75
C VAL A 135 5.48 4.80 -10.77
N GLU A 136 4.90 5.85 -11.38
CA GLU A 136 5.61 6.70 -12.33
C GLU A 136 6.87 7.32 -11.69
N ARG A 137 6.75 7.89 -10.50
CA ARG A 137 7.90 8.45 -9.76
C ARG A 137 9.00 7.42 -9.49
N LEU A 138 8.64 6.19 -9.11
CA LEU A 138 9.62 5.13 -8.92
C LEU A 138 10.34 4.78 -10.22
N ARG A 139 9.60 4.67 -11.33
CA ARG A 139 10.16 4.43 -12.67
C ARG A 139 11.08 5.55 -13.15
N GLU A 140 10.70 6.82 -12.93
CA GLU A 140 11.51 8.00 -13.22
C GLU A 140 12.85 8.00 -12.45
N HIS A 141 12.87 7.40 -11.25
CA HIS A 141 14.09 7.22 -10.44
C HIS A 141 14.85 5.93 -10.77
N GLY A 142 14.48 5.24 -11.85
CA GLY A 142 15.20 4.07 -12.35
C GLY A 142 14.83 2.75 -11.66
N PHE A 143 13.73 2.67 -10.91
CA PHE A 143 13.26 1.44 -10.29
C PHE A 143 12.30 0.65 -11.18
N THR A 144 12.27 -0.67 -11.02
CA THR A 144 11.29 -1.56 -11.63
C THR A 144 10.20 -1.89 -10.62
N VAL A 145 8.95 -1.57 -10.94
CA VAL A 145 7.82 -1.89 -10.06
C VAL A 145 7.37 -3.32 -10.34
N ALA A 146 7.59 -4.22 -9.37
CA ALA A 146 7.25 -5.64 -9.45
C ALA A 146 5.77 -5.92 -9.17
N GLY A 147 5.09 -5.01 -8.47
CA GLY A 147 3.68 -5.14 -8.15
C GLY A 147 3.19 -4.06 -7.18
N ILE A 148 1.89 -4.08 -6.96
CA ILE A 148 1.20 -3.25 -5.97
C ILE A 148 0.47 -4.18 -5.00
N ILE A 149 0.62 -3.93 -3.70
CA ILE A 149 -0.11 -4.64 -2.64
C ILE A 149 -0.88 -3.61 -1.81
N ALA A 150 -2.18 -3.84 -1.65
CA ALA A 150 -3.03 -3.01 -0.80
C ALA A 150 -3.62 -3.82 0.35
N VAL A 151 -3.84 -3.18 1.50
CA VAL A 151 -4.60 -3.81 2.58
C VAL A 151 -6.04 -3.98 2.16
N VAL A 152 -6.66 -2.94 1.60
CA VAL A 152 -8.07 -3.00 1.17
C VAL A 152 -8.26 -2.43 -0.24
N ASP A 153 -8.96 -3.17 -1.09
CA ASP A 153 -9.52 -2.67 -2.35
C ASP A 153 -11.00 -2.35 -2.16
N ARG A 154 -11.37 -1.08 -2.34
CA ARG A 154 -12.77 -0.62 -2.22
C ARG A 154 -13.66 -0.99 -3.41
N ARG A 155 -13.10 -1.64 -4.44
CA ARG A 155 -13.80 -1.99 -5.68
C ARG A 155 -14.38 -0.78 -6.44
N GLU A 156 -13.65 0.33 -6.46
CA GLU A 156 -14.07 1.59 -7.11
C GLU A 156 -13.32 1.86 -8.43
N GLY A 157 -12.86 0.81 -9.10
CA GLY A 157 -12.19 0.88 -10.40
C GLY A 157 -10.66 0.86 -10.33
N GLY A 158 -10.05 0.94 -9.14
CA GLY A 158 -8.59 0.97 -9.00
C GLY A 158 -7.89 -0.27 -9.50
N ALA A 159 -8.44 -1.46 -9.24
CA ALA A 159 -7.89 -2.72 -9.73
C ALA A 159 -7.85 -2.77 -11.27
N ALA A 160 -8.89 -2.26 -11.95
CA ALA A 160 -8.93 -2.19 -13.40
C ALA A 160 -7.86 -1.23 -13.96
N ALA A 161 -7.74 -0.03 -13.36
CA ALA A 161 -6.72 0.94 -13.77
C ALA A 161 -5.28 0.41 -13.58
N ILE A 162 -5.03 -0.35 -12.50
CA ILE A 162 -3.73 -1.00 -12.26
C ILE A 162 -3.47 -2.10 -13.30
N ALA A 163 -4.49 -2.89 -13.64
CA ALA A 163 -4.39 -3.94 -14.66
C ALA A 163 -4.11 -3.35 -16.05
N GLU A 164 -4.76 -2.23 -16.42
CA GLU A 164 -4.50 -1.49 -17.67
C GLU A 164 -3.06 -0.98 -17.74
N ALA A 165 -2.45 -0.62 -16.59
CA ALA A 165 -1.05 -0.24 -16.50
C ALA A 165 -0.07 -1.44 -16.56
N GLY A 166 -0.58 -2.68 -16.69
CA GLY A 166 0.20 -3.90 -16.80
C GLY A 166 0.94 -4.27 -15.51
N ILE A 167 0.45 -3.87 -14.34
CA ILE A 167 1.13 -4.06 -13.06
C ILE A 167 0.41 -5.16 -12.27
N PRO A 168 1.13 -6.17 -11.72
CA PRO A 168 0.55 -7.14 -10.81
C PRO A 168 -0.07 -6.46 -9.58
N PHE A 169 -1.29 -6.83 -9.21
CA PHE A 169 -1.99 -6.26 -8.06
C PHE A 169 -2.54 -7.35 -7.14
N ILE A 170 -2.32 -7.19 -5.85
CA ILE A 170 -2.88 -8.04 -4.80
C ILE A 170 -3.51 -7.15 -3.73
N ALA A 171 -4.80 -7.31 -3.49
CA ALA A 171 -5.46 -6.79 -2.31
C ALA A 171 -5.56 -7.92 -1.26
N ILE A 172 -5.28 -7.59 0.00
CA ILE A 172 -5.44 -8.55 1.11
C ILE A 172 -6.92 -8.76 1.36
N TYR A 173 -7.70 -7.67 1.37
CA TYR A 173 -9.16 -7.68 1.49
C TYR A 173 -9.81 -6.83 0.40
N GLY A 174 -11.05 -7.19 0.05
CA GLY A 174 -11.94 -6.41 -0.76
C GLY A 174 -13.09 -5.82 0.07
N ARG A 175 -13.88 -4.92 -0.52
CA ARG A 175 -15.10 -4.38 0.09
C ARG A 175 -16.05 -5.49 0.60
N GLU A 176 -16.10 -6.59 -0.11
CA GLU A 176 -16.96 -7.77 0.15
C GLU A 176 -16.61 -8.53 1.43
N ASP A 177 -15.39 -8.36 1.96
CA ASP A 177 -14.94 -9.01 3.20
C ASP A 177 -15.47 -8.31 4.45
N PHE A 178 -15.95 -7.08 4.33
CA PHE A 178 -16.51 -6.29 5.42
C PHE A 178 -18.02 -6.49 5.54
N PRO A 179 -18.60 -6.32 6.76
CA PRO A 179 -20.02 -6.55 6.96
C PRO A 179 -20.90 -5.81 5.94
N GLY A 180 -21.68 -6.56 5.16
CA GLY A 180 -22.74 -6.10 4.28
C GLY A 180 -24.02 -5.78 5.04
N GLU A 181 -25.11 -5.27 4.36
CA GLU A 181 -26.45 -5.17 4.97
C GLU A 181 -26.95 -6.51 5.44
#